data_5f237ad3afd9c3ef255a6a2097f80945
#
_entry.id   5f237ad3afd9c3ef255a6a2097f80945
#
_cell.length_a   1.000
_cell.length_b   1.000
_cell.length_c   1.000
_cell.angle_alpha   90.00
_cell.angle_beta   90.00
_cell.angle_gamma   90.00
#
_symmetry.space_group_name_H-M   'P 1'
#
loop_
_entity.id
_entity.type
_entity.pdbx_description
1 polymer ?
#
loop_
_entity_poly.entity_id
_entity_poly.type
_entity_poly.pdbx_seq_one_letter_code
_entity_poly.pdbx_strand_id
1 'polypeptide(L)'
;MSTATKPSALAFDLQARCSTSKARASTLHLPHGPVDLPMFMPVATQASLKGLTPEQLEETGCRLCLNNTYHLGLKPGQAVLDAIGGAHKLQGWNYNILTDSGGFQMVSLLKLAKITEEGVRFLSPHDGSPMLLTPEHSMSLQNSIGSDIMMQLDDVIQTTSPDHARMKEAMERSVRWLDRCIAAHKYPEKQNLFCIIQGGLDLEMRKQCCLEMIKRDTPGIAIGGLSGGEAKSDFCKVVDTCTDLLPENKPRYIMGIGYPEDIVVAVALGADMFDCVWPTRTARFGNAITSQGVLNLKHARYARDFGPVEHDCTCTCCRSKEDGGLGITRAYIYHLAAKETVGAHLLTMHNVHHLLSLMRRARQAILEDRYPEFAQDFFARYFADKATPQWAIDALQGVGIEL
;
A
#
# COMPACT_ATOMS: atom_id res chain seq x y z
N MET A 1 -15.47 -32.51 -13.68
CA MET A 1 -14.26 -32.16 -14.40
C MET A 1 -13.37 -31.42 -13.39
N SER A 2 -12.26 -32.01 -13.00
CA SER A 2 -11.29 -31.37 -12.10
C SER A 2 -10.70 -30.14 -12.81
N THR A 3 -11.01 -28.94 -12.34
CA THR A 3 -10.34 -27.72 -12.77
C THR A 3 -8.93 -27.77 -12.22
N ALA A 4 -7.96 -28.16 -13.04
CA ALA A 4 -6.55 -28.02 -12.71
C ALA A 4 -6.32 -26.54 -12.39
N THR A 5 -6.02 -26.22 -11.15
CA THR A 5 -5.60 -24.87 -10.72
C THR A 5 -4.37 -24.50 -11.54
N LYS A 6 -4.43 -23.38 -12.28
CA LYS A 6 -3.26 -22.84 -12.96
C LYS A 6 -2.15 -22.63 -11.94
N PRO A 7 -0.89 -22.97 -12.24
CA PRO A 7 0.21 -22.73 -11.30
C PRO A 7 0.30 -21.24 -11.00
N SER A 8 0.22 -20.87 -9.72
CA SER A 8 0.45 -19.51 -9.24
C SER A 8 1.95 -19.31 -9.01
N ALA A 9 2.46 -18.13 -9.39
CA ALA A 9 3.83 -17.71 -9.09
C ALA A 9 4.02 -17.25 -7.64
N LEU A 10 2.99 -17.42 -6.80
CA LEU A 10 2.97 -17.02 -5.40
C LEU A 10 2.70 -18.22 -4.52
N ALA A 11 3.50 -18.37 -3.44
CA ALA A 11 3.16 -19.23 -2.31
C ALA A 11 3.01 -18.36 -1.05
N PHE A 12 1.97 -18.64 -0.27
CA PHE A 12 1.68 -17.96 0.98
C PHE A 12 1.90 -18.91 2.15
N ASP A 13 2.84 -18.58 3.02
CA ASP A 13 3.20 -19.36 4.20
C ASP A 13 2.77 -18.60 5.47
N LEU A 14 1.68 -19.05 6.10
CA LEU A 14 1.19 -18.51 7.35
C LEU A 14 1.98 -19.11 8.52
N GLN A 15 2.77 -18.28 9.19
CA GLN A 15 3.72 -18.70 10.24
C GLN A 15 3.15 -18.56 11.65
N ALA A 16 2.39 -17.50 11.94
CA ALA A 16 1.80 -17.26 13.25
C ALA A 16 0.50 -16.46 13.16
N ARG A 17 -0.33 -16.62 14.18
CA ARG A 17 -1.53 -15.81 14.43
C ARG A 17 -1.48 -15.29 15.86
N CYS A 18 -1.91 -14.06 16.05
CA CYS A 18 -2.17 -13.55 17.38
C CYS A 18 -3.33 -14.33 18.03
N SER A 19 -3.17 -14.75 19.26
CA SER A 19 -4.20 -15.49 20.01
C SER A 19 -5.40 -14.61 20.39
N THR A 20 -5.21 -13.29 20.42
CA THR A 20 -6.22 -12.32 20.89
C THR A 20 -6.94 -11.64 19.73
N SER A 21 -6.20 -11.23 18.67
CA SER A 21 -6.72 -10.44 17.54
C SER A 21 -6.62 -11.20 16.21
N LYS A 22 -7.07 -10.56 15.11
CA LYS A 22 -6.93 -11.14 13.76
C LYS A 22 -5.53 -10.93 13.14
N ALA A 23 -4.57 -10.35 13.89
CA ALA A 23 -3.22 -10.11 13.41
C ALA A 23 -2.52 -11.44 13.10
N ARG A 24 -1.80 -11.47 11.97
CA ARG A 24 -1.09 -12.67 11.50
C ARG A 24 0.25 -12.33 10.87
N ALA A 25 1.22 -13.21 11.03
CA ALA A 25 2.53 -13.15 10.41
C ALA A 25 2.67 -14.26 9.37
N SER A 26 3.10 -13.90 8.17
CA SER A 26 3.26 -14.84 7.06
C SER A 26 4.47 -14.44 6.20
N THR A 27 4.88 -15.33 5.30
CA THR A 27 5.85 -15.02 4.25
C THR A 27 5.21 -15.26 2.89
N LEU A 28 5.35 -14.28 2.03
CA LEU A 28 4.92 -14.32 0.64
C LEU A 28 6.11 -14.65 -0.23
N HIS A 29 6.10 -15.83 -0.84
CA HIS A 29 7.14 -16.25 -1.78
C HIS A 29 6.74 -15.79 -3.18
N LEU A 30 7.50 -14.85 -3.74
CA LEU A 30 7.28 -14.23 -5.04
C LEU A 30 8.50 -14.47 -5.95
N PRO A 31 8.39 -14.25 -7.27
CA PRO A 31 9.47 -14.51 -8.23
C PRO A 31 10.80 -13.82 -7.94
N HIS A 32 10.78 -12.61 -7.36
CA HIS A 32 11.99 -11.87 -6.99
C HIS A 32 12.32 -11.95 -5.48
N GLY A 33 11.92 -13.03 -4.84
CA GLY A 33 12.29 -13.36 -3.47
C GLY A 33 11.15 -13.23 -2.45
N PRO A 34 11.39 -13.67 -1.21
CA PRO A 34 10.39 -13.67 -0.15
C PRO A 34 10.11 -12.25 0.37
N VAL A 35 8.88 -12.06 0.81
CA VAL A 35 8.40 -10.83 1.45
C VAL A 35 7.70 -11.20 2.75
N ASP A 36 8.22 -10.68 3.85
CA ASP A 36 7.61 -10.86 5.16
C ASP A 36 6.40 -9.95 5.37
N LEU A 37 5.32 -10.54 5.89
CA LEU A 37 4.07 -9.85 6.19
C LEU A 37 3.80 -9.82 7.71
N PRO A 38 3.15 -8.78 8.26
CA PRO A 38 2.62 -7.62 7.55
C PRO A 38 3.71 -6.69 7.00
N MET A 39 3.39 -5.95 5.92
CA MET A 39 4.35 -5.06 5.28
C MET A 39 3.72 -3.78 4.73
N PHE A 40 4.55 -2.74 4.61
CA PHE A 40 4.23 -1.50 3.90
C PHE A 40 4.97 -1.42 2.57
N MET A 41 4.26 -1.06 1.50
CA MET A 41 4.82 -0.89 0.16
C MET A 41 5.05 0.60 -0.14
N PRO A 42 6.30 1.06 -0.23
CA PRO A 42 6.59 2.40 -0.73
C PRO A 42 6.16 2.56 -2.19
N VAL A 43 5.58 3.72 -2.52
CA VAL A 43 5.02 3.97 -3.86
C VAL A 43 6.06 4.60 -4.78
N ALA A 44 6.51 3.83 -5.76
CA ALA A 44 7.45 4.21 -6.82
C ALA A 44 6.68 4.49 -8.13
N THR A 45 5.92 5.58 -8.18
CA THR A 45 4.91 5.91 -9.20
C THR A 45 5.40 5.74 -10.65
N GLN A 46 6.64 6.14 -10.94
CA GLN A 46 7.23 6.10 -12.27
C GLN A 46 8.48 5.20 -12.30
N ALA A 47 8.38 4.01 -11.73
CA ALA A 47 9.51 3.12 -11.51
C ALA A 47 10.65 3.80 -10.71
N SER A 48 10.29 4.75 -9.84
CA SER A 48 11.24 5.45 -8.97
C SER A 48 10.50 5.95 -7.74
N LEU A 49 11.04 5.67 -6.57
CA LEU A 49 10.56 6.29 -5.34
C LEU A 49 11.07 7.74 -5.31
N LYS A 50 10.17 8.69 -5.04
CA LYS A 50 10.56 10.10 -5.02
C LYS A 50 11.59 10.38 -3.92
N GLY A 51 12.80 10.76 -4.33
CA GLY A 51 13.90 11.11 -3.44
C GLY A 51 14.78 9.94 -2.99
N LEU A 52 14.62 8.71 -3.52
CA LEU A 52 15.53 7.60 -3.23
C LEU A 52 15.97 6.91 -4.51
N THR A 53 17.24 6.49 -4.54
CA THR A 53 17.72 5.52 -5.54
C THR A 53 17.26 4.12 -5.16
N PRO A 54 17.30 3.14 -6.10
CA PRO A 54 16.98 1.74 -5.79
C PRO A 54 17.83 1.18 -4.64
N GLU A 55 19.12 1.49 -4.62
CA GLU A 55 20.04 1.04 -3.57
C GLU A 55 19.65 1.60 -2.18
N GLN A 56 19.29 2.88 -2.12
CA GLN A 56 18.84 3.50 -0.88
C GLN A 56 17.49 2.93 -0.41
N LEU A 57 16.60 2.57 -1.35
CA LEU A 57 15.36 1.88 -1.03
C LEU A 57 15.65 0.46 -0.48
N GLU A 58 16.60 -0.26 -1.08
CA GLU A 58 17.05 -1.57 -0.59
C GLU A 58 17.62 -1.50 0.83
N GLU A 59 18.41 -0.46 1.15
CA GLU A 59 18.97 -0.22 2.49
C GLU A 59 17.90 -0.02 3.56
N THR A 60 16.69 0.45 3.21
CA THR A 60 15.57 0.54 4.16
C THR A 60 15.01 -0.82 4.57
N GLY A 61 15.41 -1.89 3.87
CA GLY A 61 14.86 -3.24 4.02
C GLY A 61 13.61 -3.49 3.17
N CYS A 62 13.28 -2.59 2.23
CA CYS A 62 12.19 -2.80 1.29
C CYS A 62 12.45 -4.03 0.40
N ARG A 63 11.43 -4.88 0.22
CA ARG A 63 11.48 -6.08 -0.65
C ARG A 63 10.31 -6.14 -1.63
N LEU A 64 9.39 -5.21 -1.54
CA LEU A 64 8.26 -5.05 -2.45
C LEU A 64 7.89 -3.57 -2.50
N CYS A 65 7.94 -2.94 -3.67
CA CYS A 65 7.48 -1.58 -3.90
C CYS A 65 6.30 -1.57 -4.88
N LEU A 66 5.54 -0.46 -4.88
CA LEU A 66 4.39 -0.30 -5.77
C LEU A 66 4.73 0.65 -6.92
N ASN A 67 4.55 0.18 -8.16
CA ASN A 67 4.63 0.99 -9.37
C ASN A 67 3.22 1.28 -9.93
N ASN A 68 3.09 2.35 -10.69
CA ASN A 68 1.80 2.77 -11.21
C ASN A 68 1.66 2.45 -12.70
N THR A 69 0.70 1.58 -13.03
CA THR A 69 0.45 1.13 -14.41
C THR A 69 0.10 2.28 -15.36
N TYR A 70 -0.75 3.21 -14.92
CA TYR A 70 -1.13 4.36 -15.73
C TYR A 70 0.07 5.23 -16.12
N HIS A 71 0.89 5.59 -15.13
CA HIS A 71 2.05 6.45 -15.40
C HIS A 71 3.09 5.75 -16.27
N LEU A 72 3.36 4.47 -16.03
CA LEU A 72 4.31 3.70 -16.85
C LEU A 72 3.78 3.41 -18.27
N GLY A 73 2.47 3.23 -18.40
CA GLY A 73 1.82 3.09 -19.70
C GLY A 73 1.89 4.36 -20.54
N LEU A 74 1.82 5.55 -19.92
CA LEU A 74 2.01 6.83 -20.59
C LEU A 74 3.48 7.11 -20.90
N LYS A 75 4.37 6.89 -19.93
CA LYS A 75 5.80 7.15 -20.06
C LYS A 75 6.58 6.21 -19.11
N PRO A 76 7.49 5.37 -19.65
CA PRO A 76 8.06 5.38 -21.02
C PRO A 76 7.14 4.80 -22.10
N GLY A 77 6.03 4.15 -21.73
CA GLY A 77 5.13 3.48 -22.67
C GLY A 77 5.45 2.00 -22.87
N GLN A 78 4.45 1.24 -23.34
CA GLN A 78 4.52 -0.22 -23.44
C GLN A 78 5.68 -0.70 -24.33
N ALA A 79 5.90 -0.07 -25.49
CA ALA A 79 6.96 -0.47 -26.41
C ALA A 79 8.38 -0.38 -25.81
N VAL A 80 8.62 0.62 -24.96
CA VAL A 80 9.92 0.77 -24.25
C VAL A 80 10.04 -0.26 -23.15
N LEU A 81 8.95 -0.53 -22.41
CA LEU A 81 8.93 -1.57 -21.36
C LEU A 81 9.21 -2.96 -21.94
N ASP A 82 8.60 -3.28 -23.09
CA ASP A 82 8.85 -4.54 -23.79
C ASP A 82 10.31 -4.64 -24.29
N ALA A 83 10.85 -3.55 -24.84
CA ALA A 83 12.21 -3.53 -25.37
C ALA A 83 13.28 -3.69 -24.27
N ILE A 84 13.09 -3.07 -23.11
CA ILE A 84 14.04 -3.20 -21.98
C ILE A 84 13.84 -4.49 -21.20
N GLY A 85 12.67 -5.13 -21.30
CA GLY A 85 12.31 -6.35 -20.58
C GLY A 85 11.77 -6.11 -19.17
N GLY A 86 10.94 -5.06 -19.01
CA GLY A 86 10.15 -4.78 -17.82
C GLY A 86 10.71 -3.73 -16.86
N ALA A 87 9.91 -3.40 -15.86
CA ALA A 87 10.20 -2.33 -14.90
C ALA A 87 11.37 -2.66 -13.98
N HIS A 88 11.61 -3.93 -13.63
CA HIS A 88 12.78 -4.33 -12.84
C HIS A 88 14.08 -3.86 -13.48
N LYS A 89 14.23 -4.09 -14.79
CA LYS A 89 15.42 -3.64 -15.54
C LYS A 89 15.43 -2.14 -15.75
N LEU A 90 14.25 -1.53 -15.99
CA LEU A 90 14.14 -0.09 -16.18
C LEU A 90 14.63 0.70 -14.96
N GLN A 91 14.27 0.26 -13.76
CA GLN A 91 14.61 0.96 -12.52
C GLN A 91 15.84 0.40 -11.80
N GLY A 92 16.41 -0.71 -12.25
CA GLY A 92 17.52 -1.39 -11.57
C GLY A 92 17.11 -2.00 -10.22
N TRP A 93 15.87 -2.51 -10.11
CA TRP A 93 15.33 -3.07 -8.88
C TRP A 93 15.34 -4.61 -8.91
N ASN A 94 15.97 -5.21 -7.91
CA ASN A 94 16.18 -6.66 -7.86
C ASN A 94 15.09 -7.42 -7.08
N TYR A 95 14.19 -6.71 -6.42
CA TYR A 95 13.14 -7.29 -5.59
C TYR A 95 11.77 -7.13 -6.24
N ASN A 96 10.72 -7.47 -5.51
CA ASN A 96 9.39 -7.57 -6.05
C ASN A 96 8.76 -6.19 -6.35
N ILE A 97 7.87 -6.18 -7.33
CA ILE A 97 7.05 -5.03 -7.73
C ILE A 97 5.58 -5.45 -7.71
N LEU A 98 4.72 -4.62 -7.08
CA LEU A 98 3.28 -4.64 -7.28
C LEU A 98 2.91 -3.50 -8.23
N THR A 99 2.04 -3.75 -9.21
CA THR A 99 1.43 -2.69 -10.02
C THR A 99 -0.04 -2.52 -9.67
N ASP A 100 -0.46 -1.26 -9.48
CA ASP A 100 -1.90 -0.93 -9.44
C ASP A 100 -2.54 -1.12 -10.83
N SER A 101 -3.88 -1.05 -10.88
CA SER A 101 -4.62 -1.21 -12.14
C SER A 101 -4.53 -0.01 -13.09
N GLY A 102 -4.14 1.16 -12.57
CA GLY A 102 -4.20 2.45 -13.26
C GLY A 102 -5.58 3.12 -13.22
N GLY A 103 -6.63 2.44 -12.77
CA GLY A 103 -8.01 2.96 -12.78
C GLY A 103 -8.25 4.12 -11.83
N PHE A 104 -7.71 4.05 -10.61
CA PHE A 104 -7.88 5.10 -9.59
C PHE A 104 -7.37 6.47 -10.05
N GLN A 105 -6.22 6.53 -10.71
CA GLN A 105 -5.62 7.78 -11.18
C GLN A 105 -6.49 8.46 -12.23
N MET A 106 -7.16 7.69 -13.06
CA MET A 106 -8.05 8.22 -14.09
C MET A 106 -9.30 8.85 -13.48
N VAL A 107 -9.88 8.23 -12.47
CA VAL A 107 -11.07 8.76 -11.79
C VAL A 107 -10.71 9.94 -10.88
N SER A 108 -9.59 9.87 -10.18
CA SER A 108 -9.18 10.88 -9.20
C SER A 108 -8.52 12.13 -9.81
N LEU A 109 -7.78 11.98 -10.91
CA LEU A 109 -7.00 13.06 -11.53
C LEU A 109 -7.69 13.71 -12.74
N LEU A 110 -8.63 13.03 -13.40
CA LEU A 110 -9.23 13.47 -14.65
C LEU A 110 -10.70 13.82 -14.46
N LYS A 111 -11.01 15.11 -14.48
CA LYS A 111 -12.39 15.65 -14.33
C LYS A 111 -13.39 15.17 -15.39
N LEU A 112 -12.93 14.54 -16.47
CA LEU A 112 -13.72 14.11 -17.61
C LEU A 112 -13.62 12.60 -17.89
N ALA A 113 -13.25 11.80 -16.89
CA ALA A 113 -13.27 10.36 -17.05
C ALA A 113 -14.70 9.80 -17.04
N LYS A 114 -15.01 8.95 -18.01
CA LYS A 114 -16.31 8.24 -18.11
C LYS A 114 -16.07 6.73 -18.03
N ILE A 115 -16.72 6.11 -17.05
CA ILE A 115 -16.69 4.66 -16.87
C ILE A 115 -17.86 4.04 -17.61
N THR A 116 -17.60 3.02 -18.41
CA THR A 116 -18.57 2.20 -19.14
C THR A 116 -18.27 0.73 -18.93
N GLU A 117 -19.12 -0.19 -19.41
CA GLU A 117 -18.81 -1.64 -19.33
C GLU A 117 -17.54 -2.01 -20.09
N GLU A 118 -17.23 -1.28 -21.15
CA GLU A 118 -16.02 -1.51 -21.95
C GLU A 118 -14.73 -1.19 -21.19
N GLY A 119 -14.74 -0.09 -20.43
CA GLY A 119 -13.56 0.41 -19.69
C GLY A 119 -13.73 1.86 -19.28
N VAL A 120 -12.60 2.49 -18.92
CA VAL A 120 -12.50 3.89 -18.50
C VAL A 120 -12.05 4.74 -19.69
N ARG A 121 -12.92 5.65 -20.15
CA ARG A 121 -12.62 6.64 -21.20
C ARG A 121 -12.16 7.93 -20.57
N PHE A 122 -11.05 8.48 -21.05
CA PHE A 122 -10.46 9.72 -20.54
C PHE A 122 -9.66 10.43 -21.64
N LEU A 123 -9.20 11.65 -21.35
CA LEU A 123 -8.32 12.40 -22.23
C LEU A 123 -6.89 12.33 -21.71
N SER A 124 -5.94 12.06 -22.61
CA SER A 124 -4.52 12.08 -22.31
C SER A 124 -4.11 13.45 -21.72
N PRO A 125 -3.41 13.48 -20.58
CA PRO A 125 -2.95 14.74 -19.99
C PRO A 125 -1.80 15.37 -20.77
N HIS A 126 -1.22 14.66 -21.73
CA HIS A 126 -0.09 15.15 -22.54
C HIS A 126 -0.55 15.91 -23.79
N ASP A 127 -1.53 15.39 -24.51
CA ASP A 127 -1.94 15.89 -25.82
C ASP A 127 -3.45 16.02 -25.99
N GLY A 128 -4.23 15.68 -24.96
CA GLY A 128 -5.69 15.75 -24.99
C GLY A 128 -6.35 14.68 -25.87
N SER A 129 -5.60 13.71 -26.40
CA SER A 129 -6.17 12.64 -27.21
C SER A 129 -7.11 11.73 -26.41
N PRO A 130 -8.22 11.22 -27.00
CA PRO A 130 -9.08 10.29 -26.31
C PRO A 130 -8.41 8.95 -26.11
N MET A 131 -8.45 8.45 -24.89
CA MET A 131 -7.89 7.17 -24.46
C MET A 131 -8.97 6.29 -23.84
N LEU A 132 -8.79 4.98 -23.97
CA LEU A 132 -9.63 3.96 -23.34
C LEU A 132 -8.76 2.94 -22.64
N LEU A 133 -8.90 2.83 -21.34
CA LEU A 133 -8.32 1.74 -20.55
C LEU A 133 -9.37 0.68 -20.31
N THR A 134 -9.20 -0.47 -20.95
CA THR A 134 -10.01 -1.67 -20.70
C THR A 134 -9.31 -2.61 -19.74
N PRO A 135 -10.01 -3.60 -19.13
CA PRO A 135 -9.37 -4.65 -18.34
C PRO A 135 -8.24 -5.36 -19.11
N GLU A 136 -8.45 -5.67 -20.38
CA GLU A 136 -7.46 -6.34 -21.23
C GLU A 136 -6.24 -5.46 -21.47
N HIS A 137 -6.44 -4.15 -21.68
CA HIS A 137 -5.35 -3.19 -21.88
C HIS A 137 -4.55 -3.01 -20.58
N SER A 138 -5.21 -2.89 -19.43
CA SER A 138 -4.54 -2.85 -18.13
C SER A 138 -3.68 -4.10 -17.91
N MET A 139 -4.22 -5.29 -18.20
CA MET A 139 -3.44 -6.54 -18.10
C MET A 139 -2.27 -6.56 -19.06
N SER A 140 -2.44 -6.10 -20.31
CA SER A 140 -1.37 -6.01 -21.28
C SER A 140 -0.22 -5.12 -20.82
N LEU A 141 -0.53 -3.94 -20.26
CA LEU A 141 0.46 -3.02 -19.70
C LEU A 141 1.20 -3.65 -18.52
N GLN A 142 0.47 -4.25 -17.58
CA GLN A 142 1.07 -4.90 -16.39
C GLN A 142 1.91 -6.13 -16.77
N ASN A 143 1.53 -6.85 -17.82
CA ASN A 143 2.38 -7.93 -18.38
C ASN A 143 3.70 -7.38 -18.94
N SER A 144 3.67 -6.23 -19.63
CA SER A 144 4.88 -5.55 -20.15
C SER A 144 5.73 -4.92 -19.05
N ILE A 145 5.11 -4.41 -17.98
CA ILE A 145 5.81 -3.95 -16.77
C ILE A 145 6.53 -5.13 -16.10
N GLY A 146 5.96 -6.32 -16.13
CA GLY A 146 6.55 -7.52 -15.55
C GLY A 146 6.54 -7.55 -14.03
N SER A 147 5.54 -6.93 -13.41
CA SER A 147 5.37 -6.92 -11.94
C SER A 147 5.06 -8.31 -11.39
N ASP A 148 5.49 -8.58 -10.16
CA ASP A 148 5.24 -9.85 -9.46
C ASP A 148 3.79 -10.00 -9.02
N ILE A 149 3.17 -8.86 -8.64
CA ILE A 149 1.76 -8.76 -8.30
C ILE A 149 1.11 -7.71 -9.19
N MET A 150 0.00 -8.08 -9.79
CA MET A 150 -0.82 -7.21 -10.64
C MET A 150 -2.19 -7.01 -10.01
N MET A 151 -2.74 -5.80 -10.08
CA MET A 151 -4.10 -5.54 -9.64
C MET A 151 -5.07 -5.59 -10.81
N GLN A 152 -6.26 -6.17 -10.59
CA GLN A 152 -7.34 -6.07 -11.57
C GLN A 152 -7.72 -4.61 -11.84
N LEU A 153 -8.22 -4.29 -13.02
CA LEU A 153 -8.94 -3.04 -13.23
C LEU A 153 -10.30 -3.12 -12.52
N ASP A 154 -10.61 -2.11 -11.73
CA ASP A 154 -11.86 -2.00 -10.96
C ASP A 154 -12.58 -0.68 -11.27
N ASP A 155 -13.89 -0.66 -11.06
CA ASP A 155 -14.71 0.53 -11.19
C ASP A 155 -14.70 1.30 -9.86
N VAL A 156 -13.85 2.32 -9.79
CA VAL A 156 -13.66 3.11 -8.57
C VAL A 156 -14.72 4.19 -8.48
N ILE A 157 -15.41 4.25 -7.35
CA ILE A 157 -16.33 5.32 -6.99
C ILE A 157 -15.85 5.99 -5.70
N GLN A 158 -16.23 7.27 -5.50
CA GLN A 158 -15.92 7.97 -4.27
C GLN A 158 -16.50 7.21 -3.06
N THR A 159 -15.69 6.93 -2.05
CA THR A 159 -16.02 6.12 -0.85
C THR A 159 -17.30 6.61 -0.16
N THR A 160 -17.46 7.92 -0.05
CA THR A 160 -18.59 8.59 0.62
C THR A 160 -19.74 8.95 -0.33
N SER A 161 -19.79 8.34 -1.52
CA SER A 161 -20.88 8.60 -2.49
C SER A 161 -22.23 8.17 -1.90
N PRO A 162 -23.26 9.03 -1.97
CA PRO A 162 -24.61 8.66 -1.55
C PRO A 162 -25.39 7.85 -2.60
N ASP A 163 -24.82 7.65 -3.79
CA ASP A 163 -25.48 6.94 -4.91
C ASP A 163 -25.29 5.42 -4.76
N HIS A 164 -26.18 4.79 -4.00
CA HIS A 164 -26.16 3.35 -3.79
C HIS A 164 -26.34 2.54 -5.09
N ALA A 165 -27.14 3.04 -6.05
CA ALA A 165 -27.34 2.34 -7.33
C ALA A 165 -26.05 2.32 -8.14
N ARG A 166 -25.35 3.46 -8.23
CA ARG A 166 -24.07 3.55 -8.91
C ARG A 166 -22.98 2.76 -8.20
N MET A 167 -23.01 2.71 -6.85
CA MET A 167 -22.07 1.91 -6.04
C MET A 167 -22.25 0.42 -6.30
N LYS A 168 -23.49 -0.05 -6.34
CA LYS A 168 -23.81 -1.45 -6.68
C LYS A 168 -23.36 -1.79 -8.10
N GLU A 169 -23.65 -0.93 -9.07
CA GLU A 169 -23.18 -1.11 -10.45
C GLU A 169 -21.64 -1.18 -10.53
N ALA A 170 -20.94 -0.33 -9.78
CA ALA A 170 -19.47 -0.33 -9.72
C ALA A 170 -18.92 -1.64 -9.17
N MET A 171 -19.50 -2.12 -8.08
CA MET A 171 -19.14 -3.40 -7.47
C MET A 171 -19.36 -4.57 -8.45
N GLU A 172 -20.54 -4.66 -9.05
CA GLU A 172 -20.90 -5.70 -10.02
C GLU A 172 -20.03 -5.65 -11.28
N ARG A 173 -19.72 -4.43 -11.78
CA ARG A 173 -18.79 -4.23 -12.90
C ARG A 173 -17.39 -4.68 -12.55
N SER A 174 -16.88 -4.36 -11.36
CA SER A 174 -15.56 -4.82 -10.90
C SER A 174 -15.46 -6.34 -10.89
N VAL A 175 -16.55 -7.04 -10.51
CA VAL A 175 -16.60 -8.52 -10.59
C VAL A 175 -16.48 -9.01 -12.04
N ARG A 176 -17.25 -8.41 -12.98
CA ARG A 176 -17.18 -8.78 -14.40
C ARG A 176 -15.82 -8.42 -15.02
N TRP A 177 -15.24 -7.29 -14.62
CA TRP A 177 -13.92 -6.88 -15.08
C TRP A 177 -12.80 -7.78 -14.56
N LEU A 178 -12.96 -8.39 -13.36
CA LEU A 178 -12.04 -9.41 -12.90
C LEU A 178 -12.03 -10.62 -13.84
N ASP A 179 -13.20 -11.11 -14.28
CA ASP A 179 -13.30 -12.22 -15.22
C ASP A 179 -12.55 -11.90 -16.55
N ARG A 180 -12.67 -10.64 -17.03
CA ARG A 180 -11.93 -10.16 -18.19
C ARG A 180 -10.42 -10.06 -17.95
N CYS A 181 -10.01 -9.57 -16.78
CA CYS A 181 -8.59 -9.53 -16.38
C CYS A 181 -7.98 -10.95 -16.33
N ILE A 182 -8.68 -11.91 -15.74
CA ILE A 182 -8.25 -13.31 -15.67
C ILE A 182 -8.08 -13.89 -17.07
N ALA A 183 -9.04 -13.64 -17.97
CA ALA A 183 -8.98 -14.12 -19.35
C ALA A 183 -7.83 -13.49 -20.16
N ALA A 184 -7.48 -12.22 -19.87
CA ALA A 184 -6.43 -11.48 -20.57
C ALA A 184 -5.03 -11.70 -19.98
N HIS A 185 -4.92 -12.23 -18.76
CA HIS A 185 -3.64 -12.46 -18.09
C HIS A 185 -2.81 -13.55 -18.80
N LYS A 186 -1.60 -13.18 -19.26
CA LYS A 186 -0.77 -14.05 -20.12
C LYS A 186 0.22 -14.93 -19.36
N TYR A 187 0.71 -14.49 -18.20
CA TYR A 187 1.85 -15.11 -17.52
C TYR A 187 1.53 -15.49 -16.06
N PRO A 188 0.51 -16.34 -15.81
CA PRO A 188 0.13 -16.71 -14.44
C PRO A 188 1.21 -17.50 -13.68
N GLU A 189 2.20 -18.04 -14.39
CA GLU A 189 3.36 -18.72 -13.83
C GLU A 189 4.48 -17.76 -13.39
N LYS A 190 4.36 -16.46 -13.71
CA LYS A 190 5.35 -15.41 -13.39
C LYS A 190 4.77 -14.22 -12.63
N GLN A 191 3.48 -13.98 -12.79
CA GLN A 191 2.81 -12.80 -12.26
C GLN A 191 1.51 -13.20 -11.58
N ASN A 192 1.15 -12.54 -10.49
CA ASN A 192 0.04 -12.89 -9.65
C ASN A 192 -1.04 -11.81 -9.70
N LEU A 193 -2.18 -12.13 -10.29
CA LEU A 193 -3.32 -11.22 -10.37
C LEU A 193 -4.12 -11.24 -9.05
N PHE A 194 -4.20 -10.09 -8.38
CA PHE A 194 -5.03 -9.89 -7.19
C PHE A 194 -6.37 -9.26 -7.57
N CYS A 195 -7.45 -9.73 -6.99
CA CYS A 195 -8.77 -9.10 -7.10
C CYS A 195 -8.92 -7.94 -6.11
N ILE A 196 -9.89 -7.05 -6.36
CA ILE A 196 -10.19 -5.88 -5.52
C ILE A 196 -11.64 -5.93 -5.06
N ILE A 197 -11.84 -5.99 -3.75
CA ILE A 197 -13.16 -5.90 -3.12
C ILE A 197 -13.65 -4.45 -3.17
N GLN A 198 -14.83 -4.23 -3.73
CA GLN A 198 -15.53 -2.96 -3.78
C GLN A 198 -16.85 -3.02 -2.98
N GLY A 199 -17.58 -1.90 -2.85
CA GLY A 199 -18.87 -1.81 -2.15
C GLY A 199 -18.99 -0.59 -1.23
N GLY A 200 -18.06 0.38 -1.33
CA GLY A 200 -18.08 1.60 -0.52
C GLY A 200 -18.10 1.32 0.98
N LEU A 201 -19.00 1.98 1.70
CA LEU A 201 -19.21 1.77 3.15
C LEU A 201 -20.41 0.86 3.45
N ASP A 202 -21.05 0.30 2.42
CA ASP A 202 -22.17 -0.62 2.57
C ASP A 202 -21.65 -2.03 2.87
N LEU A 203 -21.83 -2.50 4.11
CA LEU A 203 -21.31 -3.78 4.58
C LEU A 203 -21.93 -4.98 3.85
N GLU A 204 -23.19 -4.88 3.43
CA GLU A 204 -23.83 -5.99 2.68
C GLU A 204 -23.28 -6.07 1.25
N MET A 205 -23.04 -4.94 0.59
CA MET A 205 -22.32 -4.92 -0.70
C MET A 205 -20.89 -5.45 -0.56
N ARG A 206 -20.18 -5.11 0.52
CA ARG A 206 -18.84 -5.66 0.81
C ARG A 206 -18.87 -7.17 0.95
N LYS A 207 -19.82 -7.72 1.71
CA LYS A 207 -20.00 -9.17 1.86
C LYS A 207 -20.30 -9.82 0.51
N GLN A 208 -21.24 -9.27 -0.25
CA GLN A 208 -21.57 -9.78 -1.58
C GLN A 208 -20.33 -9.78 -2.49
N CYS A 209 -19.58 -8.69 -2.52
CA CYS A 209 -18.36 -8.58 -3.32
C CYS A 209 -17.31 -9.60 -2.88
N CYS A 210 -17.05 -9.75 -1.57
CA CYS A 210 -16.13 -10.77 -1.04
C CYS A 210 -16.49 -12.16 -1.55
N LEU A 211 -17.75 -12.56 -1.39
CA LEU A 211 -18.22 -13.89 -1.81
C LEU A 211 -18.10 -14.12 -3.32
N GLU A 212 -18.34 -13.09 -4.14
CA GLU A 212 -18.18 -13.19 -5.59
C GLU A 212 -16.70 -13.25 -5.99
N MET A 213 -15.83 -12.44 -5.40
CA MET A 213 -14.39 -12.39 -5.72
C MET A 213 -13.68 -13.69 -5.32
N ILE A 214 -14.01 -14.27 -4.15
CA ILE A 214 -13.41 -15.52 -3.66
C ILE A 214 -13.65 -16.68 -4.63
N LYS A 215 -14.79 -16.72 -5.33
CA LYS A 215 -15.10 -17.76 -6.33
C LYS A 215 -14.10 -17.82 -7.49
N ARG A 216 -13.40 -16.71 -7.79
CA ARG A 216 -12.41 -16.61 -8.87
C ARG A 216 -11.03 -17.12 -8.47
N ASP A 217 -10.84 -17.42 -7.20
CA ASP A 217 -9.63 -18.05 -6.64
C ASP A 217 -8.31 -17.36 -7.04
N THR A 218 -8.29 -16.01 -7.03
CA THR A 218 -7.07 -15.23 -7.29
C THR A 218 -6.00 -15.48 -6.22
N PRO A 219 -4.69 -15.37 -6.55
CA PRO A 219 -3.58 -15.59 -5.60
C PRO A 219 -3.60 -14.71 -4.35
N GLY A 220 -4.21 -13.52 -4.43
CA GLY A 220 -4.36 -12.59 -3.32
C GLY A 220 -5.55 -11.67 -3.51
N ILE A 221 -5.91 -10.94 -2.46
CA ILE A 221 -7.14 -10.15 -2.41
C ILE A 221 -6.86 -8.79 -1.82
N ALA A 222 -7.29 -7.73 -2.52
CA ALA A 222 -7.23 -6.36 -2.01
C ALA A 222 -8.61 -5.86 -1.56
N ILE A 223 -8.62 -5.00 -0.57
CA ILE A 223 -9.78 -4.22 -0.13
C ILE A 223 -9.58 -2.81 -0.64
N GLY A 224 -10.33 -2.44 -1.68
CA GLY A 224 -10.26 -1.13 -2.32
C GLY A 224 -11.44 -0.23 -1.97
N GLY A 225 -11.50 0.96 -2.57
CA GLY A 225 -12.60 1.91 -2.38
C GLY A 225 -12.68 2.49 -0.97
N LEU A 226 -11.55 2.57 -0.26
CA LEU A 226 -11.37 3.22 1.04
C LEU A 226 -10.37 4.38 0.91
N SER A 227 -10.08 5.09 2.01
CA SER A 227 -9.17 6.26 2.05
C SER A 227 -9.66 7.45 1.20
N GLY A 228 -10.96 7.55 0.99
CA GLY A 228 -11.63 8.61 0.23
C GLY A 228 -12.35 9.66 1.08
N GLY A 229 -11.99 9.79 2.38
CA GLY A 229 -12.58 10.77 3.31
C GLY A 229 -13.66 10.21 4.24
N GLU A 230 -13.80 8.90 4.31
CA GLU A 230 -14.69 8.22 5.27
C GLU A 230 -14.23 8.40 6.72
N ALA A 231 -15.17 8.24 7.67
CA ALA A 231 -14.85 8.16 9.09
C ALA A 231 -14.00 6.92 9.38
N LYS A 232 -13.02 7.05 10.27
CA LYS A 232 -12.13 5.93 10.63
C LYS A 232 -12.87 4.73 11.24
N SER A 233 -13.96 5.00 11.96
CA SER A 233 -14.84 3.94 12.48
C SER A 233 -15.49 3.11 11.37
N ASP A 234 -15.89 3.76 10.25
CA ASP A 234 -16.50 3.04 9.11
C ASP A 234 -15.44 2.29 8.31
N PHE A 235 -14.24 2.87 8.15
CA PHE A 235 -13.06 2.16 7.63
C PHE A 235 -12.82 0.86 8.40
N CYS A 236 -12.75 0.91 9.75
CA CYS A 236 -12.52 -0.27 10.59
C CYS A 236 -13.62 -1.33 10.41
N LYS A 237 -14.90 -0.93 10.38
CA LYS A 237 -16.02 -1.86 10.14
C LYS A 237 -15.91 -2.59 8.80
N VAL A 238 -15.56 -1.85 7.74
CA VAL A 238 -15.37 -2.45 6.40
C VAL A 238 -14.22 -3.44 6.39
N VAL A 239 -13.07 -3.07 6.97
CA VAL A 239 -11.90 -3.96 7.04
C VAL A 239 -12.24 -5.22 7.82
N ASP A 240 -12.82 -5.07 9.01
CA ASP A 240 -13.23 -6.16 9.89
C ASP A 240 -14.19 -7.13 9.19
N THR A 241 -15.26 -6.58 8.57
CA THR A 241 -16.23 -7.36 7.79
C THR A 241 -15.59 -8.13 6.64
N CYS A 242 -14.67 -7.50 5.90
CA CYS A 242 -14.00 -8.18 4.78
C CYS A 242 -13.07 -9.27 5.27
N THR A 243 -12.25 -9.01 6.30
CA THR A 243 -11.27 -9.97 6.79
C THR A 243 -11.91 -11.22 7.44
N ASP A 244 -13.14 -11.11 7.95
CA ASP A 244 -13.92 -12.25 8.44
C ASP A 244 -14.30 -13.25 7.34
N LEU A 245 -14.46 -12.75 6.12
CA LEU A 245 -14.91 -13.54 4.98
C LEU A 245 -13.77 -14.03 4.09
N LEU A 246 -12.64 -13.31 4.09
CA LEU A 246 -11.54 -13.60 3.18
C LEU A 246 -10.75 -14.85 3.61
N PRO A 247 -10.30 -15.71 2.66
CA PRO A 247 -9.53 -16.89 2.95
C PRO A 247 -8.28 -16.60 3.78
N GLU A 248 -7.97 -17.50 4.71
CA GLU A 248 -6.81 -17.36 5.58
C GLU A 248 -5.47 -17.68 4.89
N ASN A 249 -5.52 -18.49 3.84
CA ASN A 249 -4.35 -18.92 3.06
C ASN A 249 -4.01 -17.96 1.90
N LYS A 250 -4.49 -16.73 1.95
CA LYS A 250 -4.20 -15.69 0.94
C LYS A 250 -3.81 -14.37 1.59
N PRO A 251 -2.90 -13.59 0.99
CA PRO A 251 -2.56 -12.25 1.45
C PRO A 251 -3.75 -11.29 1.27
N ARG A 252 -3.92 -10.38 2.24
CA ARG A 252 -4.97 -9.37 2.31
C ARG A 252 -4.34 -7.98 2.26
N TYR A 253 -4.60 -7.26 1.19
CA TYR A 253 -4.03 -5.96 0.93
C TYR A 253 -5.08 -4.86 1.11
N ILE A 254 -4.82 -3.85 1.94
CA ILE A 254 -5.64 -2.64 2.04
C ILE A 254 -4.96 -1.52 1.29
N MET A 255 -5.64 -1.00 0.27
CA MET A 255 -5.09 -0.01 -0.64
C MET A 255 -5.12 1.40 -0.03
N GLY A 256 -4.02 2.14 -0.19
CA GLY A 256 -3.94 3.57 0.10
C GLY A 256 -3.79 3.96 1.58
N ILE A 257 -3.41 3.03 2.46
CA ILE A 257 -3.23 3.26 3.89
C ILE A 257 -1.76 3.47 4.24
N GLY A 258 -1.45 4.59 4.94
CA GLY A 258 -0.06 4.94 5.26
C GLY A 258 0.14 5.70 6.57
N TYR A 259 -0.91 6.02 7.31
CA TYR A 259 -0.75 6.56 8.67
C TYR A 259 -0.40 5.41 9.62
N PRO A 260 0.62 5.56 10.50
CA PRO A 260 1.05 4.50 11.40
C PRO A 260 -0.07 3.91 12.26
N GLU A 261 -0.94 4.77 12.82
CA GLU A 261 -2.07 4.36 13.63
C GLU A 261 -3.11 3.55 12.86
N ASP A 262 -3.38 3.93 11.61
CA ASP A 262 -4.29 3.19 10.74
C ASP A 262 -3.74 1.78 10.44
N ILE A 263 -2.44 1.70 10.15
CA ILE A 263 -1.76 0.44 9.85
C ILE A 263 -1.79 -0.50 11.05
N VAL A 264 -1.46 -0.01 12.25
CA VAL A 264 -1.47 -0.83 13.47
C VAL A 264 -2.88 -1.37 13.75
N VAL A 265 -3.92 -0.55 13.62
CA VAL A 265 -5.31 -1.02 13.77
C VAL A 265 -5.67 -2.02 12.67
N ALA A 266 -5.33 -1.74 11.41
CA ALA A 266 -5.69 -2.62 10.30
C ALA A 266 -4.98 -3.99 10.36
N VAL A 267 -3.75 -4.06 10.88
CA VAL A 267 -3.07 -5.35 11.17
C VAL A 267 -3.83 -6.12 12.25
N ALA A 268 -4.27 -5.46 13.34
CA ALA A 268 -5.11 -6.10 14.35
C ALA A 268 -6.42 -6.65 13.78
N LEU A 269 -6.98 -5.98 12.76
CA LEU A 269 -8.16 -6.41 12.01
C LEU A 269 -7.88 -7.46 10.92
N GLY A 270 -6.65 -7.94 10.78
CA GLY A 270 -6.29 -9.07 9.90
C GLY A 270 -5.79 -8.71 8.51
N ALA A 271 -5.33 -7.49 8.30
CA ALA A 271 -4.69 -7.06 7.06
C ALA A 271 -3.19 -7.33 7.05
N ASP A 272 -2.61 -7.57 5.87
CA ASP A 272 -1.21 -7.96 5.71
C ASP A 272 -0.36 -6.93 4.95
N MET A 273 -0.95 -6.22 3.98
CA MET A 273 -0.23 -5.37 3.04
C MET A 273 -0.87 -4.00 2.96
N PHE A 274 -0.03 -2.98 2.85
CA PHE A 274 -0.43 -1.58 2.81
C PHE A 274 0.44 -0.81 1.83
N ASP A 275 -0.10 0.26 1.22
CA ASP A 275 0.66 1.22 0.43
C ASP A 275 0.18 2.64 0.69
N CYS A 276 1.06 3.60 0.58
CA CYS A 276 0.67 5.01 0.50
C CYS A 276 1.84 5.89 0.04
N VAL A 277 1.52 6.99 -0.63
CA VAL A 277 2.49 8.03 -0.95
C VAL A 277 2.78 8.97 0.23
N TRP A 278 2.09 8.81 1.35
CA TRP A 278 2.17 9.73 2.49
C TRP A 278 3.58 9.89 3.06
N PRO A 279 4.40 8.85 3.29
CA PRO A 279 5.74 9.02 3.86
C PRO A 279 6.64 9.87 2.98
N THR A 280 6.60 9.70 1.65
CA THR A 280 7.37 10.52 0.71
C THR A 280 6.75 11.89 0.47
N ARG A 281 5.41 11.98 0.50
CA ARG A 281 4.70 13.25 0.35
C ARG A 281 4.96 14.16 1.55
N THR A 282 4.79 13.65 2.76
CA THR A 282 4.95 14.45 3.99
C THR A 282 6.41 14.88 4.21
N ALA A 283 7.38 14.06 3.78
CA ALA A 283 8.80 14.41 3.78
C ALA A 283 9.08 15.69 2.99
N ARG A 284 8.47 15.86 1.81
CA ARG A 284 8.62 17.06 0.99
C ARG A 284 8.06 18.32 1.65
N PHE A 285 7.17 18.15 2.63
CA PHE A 285 6.65 19.25 3.45
C PHE A 285 7.41 19.44 4.77
N GLY A 286 8.57 18.77 4.93
CA GLY A 286 9.43 18.90 6.11
C GLY A 286 8.93 18.15 7.34
N ASN A 287 8.10 17.12 7.15
CA ASN A 287 7.58 16.32 8.25
C ASN A 287 8.33 14.97 8.37
N ALA A 288 8.74 14.64 9.58
CA ALA A 288 9.31 13.36 9.96
C ALA A 288 8.26 12.51 10.69
N ILE A 289 8.14 11.23 10.32
CA ILE A 289 7.31 10.25 11.02
C ILE A 289 8.17 9.63 12.12
N THR A 290 7.74 9.70 13.37
CA THR A 290 8.49 9.15 14.50
C THR A 290 7.58 8.31 15.41
N SER A 291 8.18 7.57 16.32
CA SER A 291 7.46 6.81 17.35
C SER A 291 6.63 7.69 18.31
N GLN A 292 6.87 8.99 18.34
CA GLN A 292 6.15 9.99 19.13
C GLN A 292 5.23 10.88 18.28
N GLY A 293 4.82 10.39 17.11
CA GLY A 293 3.98 11.13 16.17
C GLY A 293 4.78 11.82 15.07
N VAL A 294 4.16 12.80 14.41
CA VAL A 294 4.75 13.51 13.27
C VAL A 294 5.39 14.82 13.72
N LEU A 295 6.68 14.96 13.43
CA LEU A 295 7.43 16.19 13.72
C LEU A 295 7.44 17.09 12.48
N ASN A 296 6.90 18.31 12.59
CA ASN A 296 7.06 19.33 11.55
C ASN A 296 8.38 20.10 11.78
N LEU A 297 9.42 19.64 11.10
CA LEU A 297 10.78 20.17 11.27
C LEU A 297 11.01 21.57 10.68
N LYS A 298 9.97 22.22 10.13
CA LYS A 298 9.98 23.64 9.75
C LYS A 298 9.76 24.59 10.93
N HIS A 299 9.37 24.09 12.09
CA HIS A 299 9.16 24.93 13.27
C HIS A 299 10.49 25.44 13.83
N ALA A 300 10.53 26.73 14.21
CA ALA A 300 11.71 27.42 14.73
C ALA A 300 12.32 26.77 15.99
N ARG A 301 11.52 26.02 16.76
CA ARG A 301 12.02 25.27 17.92
C ARG A 301 13.15 24.29 17.60
N TYR A 302 13.23 23.83 16.34
CA TYR A 302 14.26 22.90 15.89
C TYR A 302 15.55 23.58 15.40
N ALA A 303 15.59 24.92 15.31
CA ALA A 303 16.75 25.66 14.80
C ALA A 303 18.05 25.37 15.55
N ARG A 304 17.97 24.97 16.83
CA ARG A 304 19.11 24.62 17.70
C ARG A 304 19.00 23.22 18.30
N ASP A 305 18.16 22.35 17.71
CA ASP A 305 18.03 20.97 18.12
C ASP A 305 19.03 20.11 17.35
N PHE A 306 20.16 19.80 18.00
CA PHE A 306 21.27 19.05 17.41
C PHE A 306 21.13 17.53 17.59
N GLY A 307 20.01 17.04 18.13
CA GLY A 307 19.68 15.62 18.17
C GLY A 307 19.32 15.07 16.79
N PRO A 308 19.36 13.72 16.63
CA PRO A 308 18.91 13.06 15.39
C PRO A 308 17.42 13.28 15.17
N VAL A 309 16.91 12.97 13.96
CA VAL A 309 15.48 13.05 13.66
C VAL A 309 14.68 12.19 14.65
N GLU A 310 15.16 11.00 14.95
CA GLU A 310 14.64 10.10 15.97
C GLU A 310 15.78 9.31 16.62
N HIS A 311 15.84 9.27 17.96
CA HIS A 311 16.98 8.71 18.71
C HIS A 311 17.14 7.20 18.50
N ASP A 312 16.05 6.45 18.52
CA ASP A 312 16.07 4.98 18.41
C ASP A 312 15.99 4.48 16.96
N CYS A 313 16.05 5.41 15.99
CA CYS A 313 15.95 5.06 14.58
C CYS A 313 17.28 4.60 14.01
N THR A 314 17.27 3.43 13.38
CA THR A 314 18.45 2.81 12.76
C THR A 314 18.66 3.17 11.28
N CYS A 315 17.87 4.10 10.73
CA CYS A 315 18.05 4.51 9.33
C CYS A 315 19.37 5.26 9.11
N THR A 316 19.87 5.24 7.89
CA THR A 316 21.10 5.93 7.50
C THR A 316 21.09 7.43 7.83
N CYS A 317 19.91 8.08 7.80
CA CYS A 317 19.75 9.47 8.16
C CYS A 317 20.03 9.74 9.66
N CYS A 318 19.49 8.89 10.56
CA CYS A 318 19.53 9.08 12.01
C CYS A 318 20.80 8.55 12.68
N ARG A 319 21.36 7.41 12.19
CA ARG A 319 22.58 6.84 12.75
C ARG A 319 23.72 7.83 12.72
N SER A 320 24.58 7.79 13.75
CA SER A 320 25.80 8.59 13.81
C SER A 320 26.77 8.24 12.67
N LYS A 321 27.75 9.11 12.43
CA LYS A 321 28.83 8.83 11.46
C LYS A 321 29.71 7.67 11.92
N GLU A 322 29.89 7.53 13.21
CA GLU A 322 30.67 6.44 13.84
C GLU A 322 29.98 5.09 13.59
N ASP A 323 28.64 5.06 13.56
CA ASP A 323 27.84 3.88 13.27
C ASP A 323 27.56 3.68 11.76
N GLY A 324 28.27 4.42 10.90
CA GLY A 324 28.11 4.32 9.43
C GLY A 324 26.86 5.00 8.88
N GLY A 325 26.28 5.93 9.62
CA GLY A 325 25.18 6.78 9.17
C GLY A 325 25.62 8.16 8.72
N LEU A 326 24.66 9.06 8.51
CA LEU A 326 24.91 10.45 8.11
C LEU A 326 24.95 11.43 9.30
N GLY A 327 24.41 11.03 10.46
CA GLY A 327 24.36 11.86 11.66
C GLY A 327 23.54 13.16 11.45
N ILE A 328 22.43 13.08 10.76
CA ILE A 328 21.62 14.25 10.40
C ILE A 328 20.83 14.72 11.62
N THR A 329 20.98 16.02 11.94
CA THR A 329 20.30 16.65 13.08
C THR A 329 18.97 17.29 12.67
N ARG A 330 18.06 17.44 13.63
CA ARG A 330 16.81 18.19 13.44
C ARG A 330 17.07 19.64 13.03
N ALA A 331 18.13 20.28 13.59
CA ALA A 331 18.54 21.62 13.21
C ALA A 331 18.97 21.71 11.74
N TYR A 332 19.68 20.70 11.22
CA TYR A 332 20.07 20.66 9.82
C TYR A 332 18.84 20.50 8.91
N ILE A 333 17.92 19.58 9.26
CA ILE A 333 16.66 19.45 8.51
C ILE A 333 15.85 20.75 8.57
N TYR A 334 15.75 21.43 9.73
CA TYR A 334 15.09 22.73 9.84
C TYR A 334 15.67 23.76 8.85
N HIS A 335 17.00 23.82 8.74
CA HIS A 335 17.69 24.70 7.80
C HIS A 335 17.34 24.39 6.33
N LEU A 336 17.25 23.12 5.96
CA LEU A 336 16.97 22.65 4.61
C LEU A 336 15.47 22.62 4.27
N ALA A 337 14.61 22.46 5.28
CA ALA A 337 13.19 22.14 5.07
C ALA A 337 12.47 23.19 4.22
N ALA A 338 11.82 22.69 3.16
CA ALA A 338 11.08 23.46 2.15
C ALA A 338 11.93 24.43 1.29
N LYS A 339 13.26 24.38 1.40
CA LYS A 339 14.17 25.20 0.59
C LYS A 339 15.06 24.37 -0.32
N GLU A 340 15.56 23.25 0.21
CA GLU A 340 16.52 22.39 -0.47
C GLU A 340 15.97 20.97 -0.65
N THR A 341 16.11 20.42 -1.86
CA THR A 341 15.64 19.07 -2.21
C THR A 341 16.26 18.00 -1.31
N VAL A 342 17.48 18.19 -0.85
CA VAL A 342 18.20 17.29 0.06
C VAL A 342 17.42 17.07 1.36
N GLY A 343 16.75 18.10 1.90
CA GLY A 343 15.91 17.94 3.09
C GLY A 343 14.77 16.96 2.88
N ALA A 344 14.11 17.03 1.73
CA ALA A 344 13.04 16.09 1.35
C ALA A 344 13.58 14.67 1.13
N HIS A 345 14.77 14.53 0.53
CA HIS A 345 15.46 13.25 0.33
C HIS A 345 15.75 12.56 1.68
N LEU A 346 16.41 13.25 2.59
CA LEU A 346 16.77 12.73 3.91
C LEU A 346 15.55 12.31 4.72
N LEU A 347 14.49 13.13 4.71
CA LEU A 347 13.24 12.80 5.37
C LEU A 347 12.48 11.65 4.69
N THR A 348 12.55 11.52 3.37
CA THR A 348 11.98 10.37 2.66
C THR A 348 12.66 9.08 3.09
N MET A 349 13.99 9.07 3.16
CA MET A 349 14.77 7.92 3.64
C MET A 349 14.36 7.53 5.06
N HIS A 350 14.26 8.50 5.96
CA HIS A 350 13.83 8.28 7.34
C HIS A 350 12.38 7.75 7.41
N ASN A 351 11.43 8.41 6.75
CA ASN A 351 10.01 8.07 6.84
C ASN A 351 9.70 6.68 6.27
N VAL A 352 10.33 6.32 5.14
CA VAL A 352 10.16 4.99 4.53
C VAL A 352 10.75 3.93 5.46
N HIS A 353 11.96 4.15 5.98
CA HIS A 353 12.57 3.24 6.93
C HIS A 353 11.72 3.06 8.20
N HIS A 354 11.15 4.16 8.72
CA HIS A 354 10.31 4.13 9.92
C HIS A 354 9.08 3.23 9.73
N LEU A 355 8.33 3.36 8.61
CA LEU A 355 7.17 2.51 8.35
C LEU A 355 7.55 1.05 8.13
N LEU A 356 8.63 0.78 7.39
CA LEU A 356 9.12 -0.59 7.22
C LEU A 356 9.59 -1.20 8.55
N SER A 357 10.22 -0.40 9.41
CA SER A 357 10.61 -0.83 10.76
C SER A 357 9.40 -1.09 11.66
N LEU A 358 8.35 -0.25 11.56
CA LEU A 358 7.08 -0.47 12.26
C LEU A 358 6.49 -1.83 11.89
N MET A 359 6.49 -2.18 10.60
CA MET A 359 5.97 -3.48 10.14
C MET A 359 6.82 -4.66 10.62
N ARG A 360 8.16 -4.54 10.62
CA ARG A 360 9.03 -5.59 11.17
C ARG A 360 8.78 -5.81 12.66
N ARG A 361 8.59 -4.74 13.44
CA ARG A 361 8.27 -4.83 14.88
C ARG A 361 6.89 -5.44 15.12
N ALA A 362 5.89 -5.05 14.32
CA ALA A 362 4.55 -5.64 14.36
C ALA A 362 4.62 -7.15 14.07
N ARG A 363 5.33 -7.55 13.00
CA ARG A 363 5.55 -8.96 12.67
C ARG A 363 6.20 -9.74 13.81
N GLN A 364 7.27 -9.20 14.38
CA GLN A 364 7.98 -9.87 15.50
C GLN A 364 7.05 -10.07 16.69
N ALA A 365 6.25 -9.06 17.03
CA ALA A 365 5.27 -9.15 18.10
C ALA A 365 4.21 -10.23 17.83
N ILE A 366 3.76 -10.39 16.58
CA ILE A 366 2.84 -11.46 16.19
C ILE A 366 3.49 -12.83 16.32
N LEU A 367 4.75 -12.99 15.86
CA LEU A 367 5.49 -14.24 15.98
C LEU A 367 5.71 -14.67 17.43
N GLU A 368 5.80 -13.71 18.34
CA GLU A 368 5.93 -13.92 19.79
C GLU A 368 4.58 -13.98 20.54
N ASP A 369 3.45 -13.89 19.81
CA ASP A 369 2.09 -13.78 20.35
C ASP A 369 1.91 -12.62 21.36
N ARG A 370 2.54 -11.47 21.09
CA ARG A 370 2.54 -10.25 21.91
C ARG A 370 2.07 -9.01 21.14
N TYR A 371 1.22 -9.22 20.15
CA TYR A 371 0.71 -8.09 19.36
C TYR A 371 -0.14 -7.09 20.18
N PRO A 372 -0.94 -7.52 21.19
CA PRO A 372 -1.64 -6.60 22.05
C PRO A 372 -0.72 -5.61 22.78
N GLU A 373 0.38 -6.10 23.37
CA GLU A 373 1.36 -5.28 24.07
C GLU A 373 2.10 -4.33 23.10
N PHE A 374 2.39 -4.80 21.90
CA PHE A 374 2.97 -3.96 20.85
C PHE A 374 2.02 -2.80 20.49
N ALA A 375 0.73 -3.06 20.32
CA ALA A 375 -0.27 -2.04 20.02
C ALA A 375 -0.41 -1.04 21.16
N GLN A 376 -0.48 -1.50 22.42
CA GLN A 376 -0.50 -0.67 23.62
C GLN A 376 0.71 0.26 23.70
N ASP A 377 1.92 -0.29 23.55
CA ASP A 377 3.17 0.48 23.53
C ASP A 377 3.21 1.49 22.39
N PHE A 378 2.76 1.10 21.20
CA PHE A 378 2.68 1.99 20.05
C PHE A 378 1.78 3.19 20.35
N PHE A 379 0.54 2.97 20.77
CA PHE A 379 -0.42 4.05 21.03
C PHE A 379 0.01 4.93 22.18
N ALA A 380 0.54 4.35 23.27
CA ALA A 380 1.06 5.10 24.41
C ALA A 380 2.19 6.06 24.02
N ARG A 381 3.09 5.65 23.11
CA ARG A 381 4.20 6.50 22.63
C ARG A 381 3.75 7.49 21.56
N TYR A 382 2.99 7.04 20.57
CA TYR A 382 2.59 7.84 19.41
C TYR A 382 1.64 8.99 19.77
N PHE A 383 0.85 8.78 20.83
CA PHE A 383 -0.09 9.77 21.38
C PHE A 383 0.29 10.26 22.77
N ALA A 384 1.57 10.20 23.16
CA ALA A 384 2.03 10.61 24.49
C ALA A 384 1.57 12.01 24.91
N ASP A 385 1.51 12.95 23.96
CA ASP A 385 1.08 14.34 24.17
C ASP A 385 -0.40 14.59 23.81
N LYS A 386 -1.18 13.56 23.46
CA LYS A 386 -2.56 13.66 22.97
C LYS A 386 -3.38 12.47 23.43
N ALA A 387 -4.69 12.64 23.51
CA ALA A 387 -5.57 11.50 23.75
C ALA A 387 -5.54 10.55 22.52
N THR A 388 -5.48 9.25 22.80
CA THR A 388 -5.66 8.22 21.78
C THR A 388 -7.05 8.39 21.14
N PRO A 389 -7.15 8.37 19.81
CA PRO A 389 -8.44 8.55 19.12
C PRO A 389 -9.45 7.45 19.49
N GLN A 390 -10.68 7.83 19.80
CA GLN A 390 -11.73 6.88 20.22
C GLN A 390 -11.97 5.77 19.19
N TRP A 391 -11.92 6.08 17.88
CA TRP A 391 -12.10 5.07 16.83
C TRP A 391 -11.07 3.94 16.90
N ALA A 392 -9.82 4.24 17.32
CA ALA A 392 -8.77 3.24 17.46
C ALA A 392 -9.00 2.37 18.70
N ILE A 393 -9.41 2.99 19.83
CA ILE A 393 -9.80 2.28 21.04
C ILE A 393 -10.94 1.30 20.73
N ASP A 394 -12.02 1.79 20.11
CA ASP A 394 -13.20 0.97 19.79
C ASP A 394 -12.85 -0.20 18.85
N ALA A 395 -12.05 0.06 17.81
CA ALA A 395 -11.65 -0.96 16.85
C ALA A 395 -10.76 -2.05 17.46
N LEU A 396 -9.79 -1.66 18.29
CA LEU A 396 -8.90 -2.60 18.97
C LEU A 396 -9.63 -3.40 20.05
N GLN A 397 -10.50 -2.75 20.83
CA GLN A 397 -11.36 -3.43 21.79
C GLN A 397 -12.28 -4.46 21.13
N GLY A 398 -12.80 -4.16 19.91
CA GLY A 398 -13.60 -5.08 19.12
C GLY A 398 -12.89 -6.38 18.75
N VAL A 399 -11.56 -6.40 18.74
CA VAL A 399 -10.73 -7.59 18.48
C VAL A 399 -9.92 -8.03 19.72
N GLY A 400 -10.34 -7.62 20.93
CA GLY A 400 -9.81 -8.09 22.19
C GLY A 400 -8.54 -7.39 22.68
N ILE A 401 -8.17 -6.23 22.11
CA ILE A 401 -7.00 -5.44 22.55
C ILE A 401 -7.50 -4.20 23.31
N GLU A 402 -7.19 -4.11 24.59
CA GLU A 402 -7.46 -2.91 25.42
C GLU A 402 -6.26 -1.96 25.34
N LEU A 403 -6.53 -0.64 25.12
CA LEU A 403 -5.51 0.41 25.12
C LEU A 403 -5.47 1.18 26.42
#